data_f117af4f9d6785ea108216dcace6b6a0
#
_entry.id   f117af4f9d6785ea108216dcace6b6a0
#
_cell.length_a   1.000
_cell.length_b   1.000
_cell.length_c   1.000
_cell.angle_alpha   90.00
_cell.angle_beta   90.00
_cell.angle_gamma   90.00
#
_symmetry.space_group_name_H-M   'P 1'
#
loop_
_entity.id
_entity.type
_entity.pdbx_description
1 polymer ?
#
loop_
_entity_poly.entity_id
_entity_poly.type
_entity_poly.pdbx_seq_one_letter_code
_entity_poly.pdbx_strand_id
1 'polypeptide(L)'
;FDPLQKAGYYAHYWSAYWSKDRSTYEQTVNVIASIRFQAMDHRLPDIEPHEVIAAAKSIKLDTGLGVDFVDPYMLKNMTVAAARQLANLLMKIEREVHWPDHIYANLIVLMGKPAGGCRPIALMPMLYRIWTKVRRPVMRRWEAEHKGPWDAAVRGSSALRAAILTTFGDEVAQYSGQEVAKILWDYEKFYD
;
A
#
# COMPACT_ATOMS: atom_id res chain seq x y z
N PHE A 1 8.75 -9.81 -30.70
CA PHE A 1 9.28 -10.26 -29.41
C PHE A 1 8.34 -11.32 -28.84
N ASP A 2 8.89 -12.50 -28.57
CA ASP A 2 8.20 -13.55 -27.85
C ASP A 2 7.78 -13.04 -26.47
N PRO A 3 6.52 -13.22 -26.04
CA PRO A 3 6.05 -12.80 -24.72
C PRO A 3 6.87 -13.34 -23.54
N LEU A 4 7.38 -14.58 -23.65
CA LEU A 4 8.23 -15.20 -22.63
C LEU A 4 9.61 -14.53 -22.55
N GLN A 5 10.22 -14.20 -23.67
CA GLN A 5 11.49 -13.46 -23.71
C GLN A 5 11.33 -12.07 -23.10
N LYS A 6 10.21 -11.39 -23.41
CA LYS A 6 9.89 -10.07 -22.84
C LYS A 6 9.69 -10.18 -21.33
N ALA A 7 8.96 -11.16 -20.86
CA ALA A 7 8.75 -11.39 -19.43
C ALA A 7 10.09 -11.68 -18.71
N GLY A 8 10.95 -12.53 -19.29
CA GLY A 8 12.28 -12.83 -18.76
C GLY A 8 13.18 -11.60 -18.68
N TYR A 9 13.18 -10.77 -19.72
CA TYR A 9 13.93 -9.50 -19.72
C TYR A 9 13.50 -8.59 -18.58
N TYR A 10 12.20 -8.35 -18.40
CA TYR A 10 11.72 -7.48 -17.34
C TYR A 10 11.86 -8.11 -15.95
N ALA A 11 11.74 -9.41 -15.81
CA ALA A 11 12.04 -10.09 -14.55
C ALA A 11 13.49 -9.84 -14.12
N HIS A 12 14.44 -9.99 -15.03
CA HIS A 12 15.85 -9.68 -14.78
C HIS A 12 16.08 -8.20 -14.47
N TYR A 13 15.49 -7.31 -15.27
CA TYR A 13 15.60 -5.86 -15.09
C TYR A 13 15.11 -5.42 -13.69
N TRP A 14 13.93 -5.86 -13.28
CA TRP A 14 13.36 -5.48 -11.99
C TRP A 14 13.99 -6.19 -10.81
N SER A 15 14.55 -7.39 -10.99
CA SER A 15 15.25 -8.10 -9.91
C SER A 15 16.42 -7.29 -9.35
N ALA A 16 17.08 -6.49 -10.16
CA ALA A 16 18.16 -5.61 -9.72
C ALA A 16 17.69 -4.54 -8.72
N TYR A 17 16.45 -4.05 -8.88
CA TYR A 17 15.86 -3.07 -7.95
C TYR A 17 15.23 -3.72 -6.72
N TRP A 18 14.71 -4.94 -6.86
CA TRP A 18 14.03 -5.63 -5.77
C TRP A 18 14.93 -6.57 -4.98
N SER A 19 16.18 -6.70 -5.39
CA SER A 19 17.18 -7.46 -4.63
C SER A 19 17.42 -6.80 -3.28
N LYS A 20 17.20 -7.55 -2.21
CA LYS A 20 17.46 -7.05 -0.85
C LYS A 20 18.96 -7.03 -0.59
N ASP A 21 19.47 -5.88 -0.19
CA ASP A 21 20.80 -5.79 0.41
C ASP A 21 20.74 -6.36 1.82
N ARG A 22 21.38 -7.48 2.04
CA ARG A 22 21.43 -8.14 3.35
C ARG A 22 22.22 -7.34 4.39
N SER A 23 23.10 -6.44 3.97
CA SER A 23 23.92 -5.62 4.89
C SER A 23 23.07 -4.64 5.71
N THR A 24 21.92 -4.20 5.17
CA THR A 24 21.00 -3.27 5.86
C THR A 24 19.86 -4.00 6.58
N TYR A 25 19.71 -5.31 6.37
CA TYR A 25 18.59 -6.08 6.91
C TYR A 25 18.55 -6.07 8.44
N GLU A 26 19.68 -6.30 9.11
CA GLU A 26 19.76 -6.31 10.57
C GLU A 26 19.46 -4.95 11.18
N GLN A 27 19.95 -3.87 10.56
CA GLN A 27 19.62 -2.50 10.99
C GLN A 27 18.13 -2.22 10.85
N THR A 28 17.52 -2.61 9.73
CA THR A 28 16.09 -2.46 9.50
C THR A 28 15.26 -3.26 10.51
N VAL A 29 15.66 -4.51 10.80
CA VAL A 29 14.98 -5.34 11.80
C VAL A 29 15.05 -4.70 13.19
N ASN A 30 16.19 -4.14 13.59
CA ASN A 30 16.35 -3.46 14.87
C ASN A 30 15.48 -2.20 14.98
N VAL A 31 15.40 -1.40 13.90
CA VAL A 31 14.50 -0.24 13.84
C VAL A 31 13.03 -0.67 13.96
N ILE A 32 12.61 -1.68 13.20
CA ILE A 32 11.25 -2.21 13.27
C ILE A 32 10.95 -2.78 14.66
N ALA A 33 11.89 -3.48 15.29
CA ALA A 33 11.73 -4.01 16.64
C ALA A 33 11.53 -2.88 17.68
N SER A 34 12.27 -1.77 17.55
CA SER A 34 12.11 -0.61 18.44
C SER A 34 10.74 0.06 18.28
N ILE A 35 10.22 0.17 17.05
CA ILE A 35 8.88 0.69 16.76
C ILE A 35 7.81 -0.24 17.31
N ARG A 36 7.97 -1.56 17.16
CA ARG A 36 7.06 -2.55 17.72
C ARG A 36 6.89 -2.43 19.22
N PHE A 37 7.97 -2.18 19.94
CA PHE A 37 7.93 -2.05 21.40
C PHE A 37 7.07 -0.87 21.86
N GLN A 38 7.07 0.22 21.10
CA GLN A 38 6.24 1.40 21.40
C GLN A 38 4.76 1.21 21.02
N ALA A 39 4.48 0.31 20.08
CA ALA A 39 3.12 0.08 19.54
C ALA A 39 2.34 -1.03 20.26
N MET A 40 2.93 -1.72 21.24
CA MET A 40 2.32 -2.91 21.87
C MET A 40 1.02 -2.65 22.65
N ASP A 41 0.70 -1.40 22.99
CA ASP A 41 -0.49 -1.05 23.78
C ASP A 41 -1.74 -0.78 22.91
N HIS A 42 -1.63 -0.78 21.58
CA HIS A 42 -2.75 -0.51 20.68
C HIS A 42 -3.32 -1.80 20.11
N ARG A 43 -4.36 -2.33 20.74
CA ARG A 43 -5.13 -3.43 20.17
C ARG A 43 -6.02 -2.91 19.03
N LEU A 44 -5.94 -3.57 17.89
CA LEU A 44 -6.92 -3.37 16.82
C LEU A 44 -8.28 -3.89 17.30
N PRO A 45 -9.39 -3.22 16.94
CA PRO A 45 -10.73 -3.72 17.22
C PRO A 45 -10.95 -5.06 16.50
N ASP A 46 -11.77 -5.93 17.09
CA ASP A 46 -12.14 -7.19 16.47
C ASP A 46 -12.81 -6.97 15.12
N ILE A 47 -12.60 -7.92 14.21
CA ILE A 47 -13.21 -7.88 12.88
C ILE A 47 -14.57 -8.59 12.93
N GLU A 48 -15.62 -7.84 12.61
CA GLU A 48 -16.96 -8.40 12.58
C GLU A 48 -17.33 -8.97 11.18
N PRO A 49 -18.13 -10.06 11.12
CA PRO A 49 -18.53 -10.66 9.83
C PRO A 49 -19.17 -9.67 8.85
N HIS A 50 -19.94 -8.70 9.34
CA HIS A 50 -20.57 -7.69 8.49
C HIS A 50 -19.58 -6.75 7.83
N GLU A 51 -18.42 -6.47 8.46
CA GLU A 51 -17.34 -5.66 7.89
C GLU A 51 -16.67 -6.40 6.74
N VAL A 52 -16.43 -7.72 6.90
CA VAL A 52 -15.91 -8.59 5.83
C VAL A 52 -16.85 -8.61 4.64
N ILE A 53 -18.16 -8.77 4.87
CA ILE A 53 -19.18 -8.75 3.82
C ILE A 53 -19.22 -7.38 3.11
N ALA A 54 -19.16 -6.28 3.88
CA ALA A 54 -19.14 -4.94 3.31
C ALA A 54 -17.89 -4.71 2.46
N ALA A 55 -16.71 -5.15 2.94
CA ALA A 55 -15.46 -5.09 2.21
C ALA A 55 -15.54 -5.88 0.89
N ALA A 56 -16.03 -7.13 0.94
CA ALA A 56 -16.21 -7.99 -0.22
C ALA A 56 -17.17 -7.38 -1.26
N LYS A 57 -18.32 -6.86 -0.83
CA LYS A 57 -19.28 -6.18 -1.70
C LYS A 57 -18.72 -4.91 -2.36
N SER A 58 -17.78 -4.24 -1.74
CA SER A 58 -17.14 -3.02 -2.27
C SER A 58 -16.12 -3.30 -3.38
N ILE A 59 -15.73 -4.55 -3.62
CA ILE A 59 -14.81 -4.92 -4.70
C ILE A 59 -15.60 -4.96 -6.01
N LYS A 60 -15.09 -4.32 -7.05
CA LYS A 60 -15.69 -4.35 -8.37
C LYS A 60 -15.54 -5.74 -9.00
N LEU A 61 -16.53 -6.19 -9.77
CA LEU A 61 -16.51 -7.51 -10.42
C LEU A 61 -15.41 -7.65 -11.47
N ASP A 62 -15.03 -6.55 -12.11
CA ASP A 62 -13.97 -6.46 -13.11
C ASP A 62 -12.57 -6.24 -12.51
N THR A 63 -12.43 -6.41 -11.20
CA THR A 63 -11.13 -6.27 -10.51
C THR A 63 -10.19 -7.40 -10.92
N GLY A 64 -8.99 -7.06 -11.39
CA GLY A 64 -7.96 -8.04 -11.73
C GLY A 64 -7.61 -8.97 -10.55
N LEU A 65 -7.52 -10.26 -10.84
CA LEU A 65 -7.24 -11.29 -9.82
C LEU A 65 -5.77 -11.27 -9.39
N GLY A 66 -5.51 -11.63 -8.13
CA GLY A 66 -4.19 -11.95 -7.64
C GLY A 66 -3.83 -13.41 -7.89
N VAL A 67 -2.71 -13.86 -7.34
CA VAL A 67 -2.24 -15.26 -7.47
C VAL A 67 -3.14 -16.28 -6.78
N ASP A 68 -4.03 -15.84 -5.89
CA ASP A 68 -5.01 -16.66 -5.20
C ASP A 68 -6.22 -17.00 -6.07
N PHE A 69 -6.36 -16.38 -7.24
CA PHE A 69 -7.47 -16.54 -8.19
C PHE A 69 -8.87 -16.46 -7.56
N VAL A 70 -8.99 -15.78 -6.41
CA VAL A 70 -10.27 -15.62 -5.73
C VAL A 70 -11.12 -14.61 -6.50
N ASP A 71 -12.24 -15.09 -7.06
CA ASP A 71 -13.14 -14.28 -7.87
C ASP A 71 -13.97 -13.33 -6.99
N PRO A 72 -14.05 -12.05 -7.32
CA PRO A 72 -14.92 -11.08 -6.66
C PRO A 72 -16.41 -11.52 -6.61
N TYR A 73 -16.88 -12.25 -7.60
CA TYR A 73 -18.25 -12.79 -7.60
C TYR A 73 -18.47 -13.78 -6.45
N MET A 74 -17.52 -14.67 -6.18
CA MET A 74 -17.58 -15.61 -5.05
C MET A 74 -17.63 -14.86 -3.72
N LEU A 75 -16.82 -13.82 -3.59
CA LEU A 75 -16.75 -13.00 -2.37
C LEU A 75 -18.05 -12.24 -2.11
N LYS A 76 -18.68 -11.69 -3.17
CA LYS A 76 -19.95 -10.97 -3.03
C LYS A 76 -21.11 -11.85 -2.58
N ASN A 77 -21.02 -13.14 -2.87
CA ASN A 77 -22.01 -14.15 -2.48
C ASN A 77 -21.62 -14.90 -1.18
N MET A 78 -20.64 -14.39 -0.45
CA MET A 78 -20.19 -14.99 0.80
C MET A 78 -21.31 -15.04 1.84
N THR A 79 -21.50 -16.22 2.44
CA THR A 79 -22.45 -16.38 3.56
C THR A 79 -21.92 -15.74 4.84
N VAL A 80 -22.81 -15.44 5.78
CA VAL A 80 -22.40 -14.92 7.11
C VAL A 80 -21.47 -15.89 7.84
N ALA A 81 -21.70 -17.20 7.70
CA ALA A 81 -20.84 -18.22 8.30
C ALA A 81 -19.41 -18.16 7.69
N ALA A 82 -19.29 -18.06 6.37
CA ALA A 82 -18.00 -17.92 5.71
C ALA A 82 -17.29 -16.60 6.08
N ALA A 83 -18.03 -15.49 6.16
CA ALA A 83 -17.51 -14.21 6.59
C ALA A 83 -16.96 -14.26 8.03
N ARG A 84 -17.62 -14.99 8.93
CA ARG A 84 -17.16 -15.21 10.31
C ARG A 84 -15.84 -16.00 10.34
N GLN A 85 -15.75 -17.06 9.52
CA GLN A 85 -14.50 -17.83 9.43
C GLN A 85 -13.34 -16.97 8.89
N LEU A 86 -13.62 -16.16 7.87
CA LEU A 86 -12.63 -15.24 7.32
C LEU A 86 -12.23 -14.16 8.33
N ALA A 87 -13.16 -13.57 9.07
CA ALA A 87 -12.87 -12.62 10.14
C ALA A 87 -11.95 -13.23 11.20
N ASN A 88 -12.25 -14.46 11.64
CA ASN A 88 -11.41 -15.19 12.62
C ASN A 88 -10.00 -15.46 12.08
N LEU A 89 -9.90 -15.83 10.80
CA LEU A 89 -8.61 -16.03 10.13
C LEU A 89 -7.80 -14.74 10.08
N LEU A 90 -8.42 -13.62 9.67
CA LEU A 90 -7.74 -12.32 9.60
C LEU A 90 -7.28 -11.85 10.98
N MET A 91 -8.10 -11.99 12.02
CA MET A 91 -7.70 -11.67 13.39
C MET A 91 -6.57 -12.57 13.91
N LYS A 92 -6.54 -13.85 13.50
CA LYS A 92 -5.43 -14.75 13.81
C LYS A 92 -4.14 -14.27 13.16
N ILE A 93 -4.17 -13.93 11.87
CA ILE A 93 -3.05 -13.39 11.10
C ILE A 93 -2.51 -12.11 11.77
N GLU A 94 -3.39 -11.21 12.22
CA GLU A 94 -2.99 -9.98 12.92
C GLU A 94 -2.29 -10.26 14.25
N ARG A 95 -2.77 -11.23 15.02
CA ARG A 95 -2.14 -11.62 16.29
C ARG A 95 -0.77 -12.28 16.10
N GLU A 96 -0.65 -13.12 15.10
CA GLU A 96 0.59 -13.84 14.77
C GLU A 96 1.57 -12.97 13.97
N VAL A 97 1.09 -11.84 13.42
CA VAL A 97 1.84 -10.95 12.55
C VAL A 97 2.50 -11.71 11.39
N HIS A 98 1.80 -12.74 10.91
CA HIS A 98 2.29 -13.62 9.86
C HIS A 98 1.17 -14.02 8.90
N TRP A 99 1.37 -13.74 7.62
CA TRP A 99 0.51 -14.20 6.55
C TRP A 99 0.95 -15.60 6.08
N PRO A 100 0.01 -16.45 5.63
CA PRO A 100 0.37 -17.68 4.95
C PRO A 100 1.28 -17.40 3.74
N ASP A 101 2.27 -18.26 3.50
CA ASP A 101 3.33 -18.03 2.50
C ASP A 101 2.81 -17.68 1.11
N HIS A 102 1.72 -18.32 0.67
CA HIS A 102 1.13 -18.07 -0.64
C HIS A 102 0.52 -16.65 -0.79
N ILE A 103 0.27 -15.93 0.30
CA ILE A 103 -0.22 -14.54 0.26
C ILE A 103 0.91 -13.55 0.00
N TYR A 104 2.16 -13.93 0.23
CA TYR A 104 3.31 -13.08 -0.10
C TYR A 104 3.61 -13.03 -1.60
N ALA A 105 3.08 -13.96 -2.39
CA ALA A 105 3.24 -13.91 -3.83
C ALA A 105 2.32 -12.87 -4.47
N ASN A 106 2.87 -12.06 -5.37
CA ASN A 106 2.12 -11.09 -6.15
C ASN A 106 2.23 -11.40 -7.64
N LEU A 107 1.13 -11.24 -8.36
CA LEU A 107 1.14 -11.29 -9.81
C LEU A 107 1.58 -9.93 -10.36
N ILE A 108 2.73 -9.88 -11.03
CA ILE A 108 3.23 -8.64 -11.63
C ILE A 108 2.72 -8.52 -13.06
N VAL A 109 1.93 -7.48 -13.32
CA VAL A 109 1.46 -7.11 -14.66
C VAL A 109 2.28 -5.92 -15.16
N LEU A 110 2.84 -6.06 -16.36
CA LEU A 110 3.63 -5.01 -16.98
C LEU A 110 2.74 -4.13 -17.87
N MET A 111 2.53 -2.89 -17.46
CA MET A 111 1.79 -1.90 -18.24
C MET A 111 2.75 -1.03 -19.07
N GLY A 112 2.51 -0.93 -20.38
CA GLY A 112 3.28 -0.06 -21.25
C GLY A 112 3.10 1.42 -20.90
N LYS A 113 4.19 2.21 -20.95
CA LYS A 113 4.15 3.67 -20.82
C LYS A 113 4.08 4.31 -22.21
N PRO A 114 3.36 5.44 -22.40
CA PRO A 114 3.30 6.13 -23.70
C PRO A 114 4.68 6.56 -24.24
N ALA A 115 5.59 6.94 -23.34
CA ALA A 115 6.96 7.33 -23.67
C ALA A 115 7.94 6.16 -23.84
N GLY A 116 7.43 4.91 -23.88
CA GLY A 116 8.23 3.68 -23.89
C GLY A 116 8.53 3.12 -22.53
N GLY A 117 8.91 1.82 -22.48
CA GLY A 117 9.13 1.09 -21.26
C GLY A 117 7.85 0.52 -20.64
N CYS A 118 7.96 -0.07 -19.46
CA CYS A 118 6.85 -0.67 -18.72
C CYS A 118 6.85 -0.21 -17.25
N ARG A 119 5.64 -0.15 -16.69
CA ARG A 119 5.43 0.00 -15.26
C ARG A 119 4.95 -1.34 -14.69
N PRO A 120 5.63 -1.92 -13.70
CA PRO A 120 5.13 -3.10 -13.02
C PRO A 120 3.96 -2.72 -12.11
N ILE A 121 2.90 -3.51 -12.14
CA ILE A 121 1.77 -3.38 -11.23
C ILE A 121 1.59 -4.70 -10.50
N ALA A 122 1.72 -4.65 -9.19
CA ALA A 122 1.50 -5.82 -8.35
C ALA A 122 0.01 -6.03 -8.09
N LEU A 123 -0.51 -7.16 -8.54
CA LEU A 123 -1.86 -7.61 -8.20
C LEU A 123 -1.76 -8.50 -6.95
N MET A 124 -2.07 -7.91 -5.82
CA MET A 124 -2.06 -8.61 -4.52
C MET A 124 -3.19 -9.63 -4.44
N PRO A 125 -3.04 -10.70 -3.64
CA PRO A 125 -4.09 -11.66 -3.34
C PRO A 125 -5.37 -10.98 -2.85
N MET A 126 -6.52 -11.53 -3.22
CA MET A 126 -7.81 -10.93 -2.91
C MET A 126 -8.10 -10.93 -1.40
N LEU A 127 -7.65 -11.93 -0.66
CA LEU A 127 -7.75 -11.98 0.79
C LEU A 127 -7.04 -10.80 1.47
N TYR A 128 -5.85 -10.45 0.98
CA TYR A 128 -5.13 -9.28 1.46
C TYR A 128 -5.90 -7.99 1.18
N ARG A 129 -6.49 -7.87 -0.02
CA ARG A 129 -7.30 -6.69 -0.39
C ARG A 129 -8.57 -6.57 0.47
N ILE A 130 -9.20 -7.68 0.89
CA ILE A 130 -10.32 -7.64 1.83
C ILE A 130 -9.84 -7.11 3.18
N TRP A 131 -8.75 -7.65 3.70
CA TRP A 131 -8.19 -7.19 4.96
C TRP A 131 -7.90 -5.69 4.96
N THR A 132 -7.23 -5.18 3.92
CA THR A 132 -6.95 -3.75 3.80
C THR A 132 -8.22 -2.89 3.76
N LYS A 133 -9.30 -3.39 3.15
CA LYS A 133 -10.58 -2.70 3.14
C LYS A 133 -11.28 -2.71 4.50
N VAL A 134 -11.22 -3.83 5.23
CA VAL A 134 -11.74 -3.95 6.59
C VAL A 134 -10.99 -3.00 7.53
N ARG A 135 -9.67 -2.92 7.44
CA ARG A 135 -8.83 -2.06 8.29
C ARG A 135 -8.75 -0.59 7.85
N ARG A 136 -9.27 -0.27 6.69
CA ARG A 136 -9.27 1.10 6.14
C ARG A 136 -9.87 2.16 7.08
N PRO A 137 -10.98 1.93 7.80
CA PRO A 137 -11.51 2.92 8.75
C PRO A 137 -10.54 3.23 9.89
N VAL A 138 -9.85 2.22 10.41
CA VAL A 138 -8.84 2.37 11.46
C VAL A 138 -7.67 3.20 10.95
N MET A 139 -7.13 2.84 9.79
CA MET A 139 -6.02 3.58 9.16
C MET A 139 -6.38 5.05 8.87
N ARG A 140 -7.61 5.31 8.40
CA ARG A 140 -8.07 6.67 8.14
C ARG A 140 -8.20 7.51 9.40
N ARG A 141 -8.60 6.91 10.51
CA ARG A 141 -8.66 7.62 11.79
C ARG A 141 -7.26 7.99 12.24
N TRP A 142 -6.35 7.02 12.23
CA TRP A 142 -4.95 7.26 12.55
C TRP A 142 -4.33 8.34 11.66
N GLU A 143 -4.53 8.27 10.35
CA GLU A 143 -4.06 9.27 9.38
C GLU A 143 -4.62 10.67 9.71
N ALA A 144 -5.90 10.78 10.04
CA ALA A 144 -6.53 12.05 10.39
C ALA A 144 -5.97 12.67 11.68
N GLU A 145 -5.57 11.82 12.64
CA GLU A 145 -5.00 12.23 13.92
C GLU A 145 -3.52 12.63 13.81
N HIS A 146 -2.77 12.02 12.87
CA HIS A 146 -1.30 12.15 12.78
C HIS A 146 -0.82 12.95 11.58
N LYS A 147 -1.69 13.27 10.61
CA LYS A 147 -1.29 14.06 9.43
C LYS A 147 -0.80 15.45 9.82
N GLY A 148 0.33 15.84 9.25
CA GLY A 148 0.86 17.19 9.39
C GLY A 148 0.38 18.14 8.28
N PRO A 149 0.56 19.46 8.45
CA PRO A 149 0.20 20.46 7.44
C PRO A 149 1.03 20.33 6.14
N TRP A 150 2.16 19.66 6.22
CA TRP A 150 3.09 19.38 5.11
C TRP A 150 2.68 18.15 4.29
N ASP A 151 1.81 17.30 4.80
CA ASP A 151 1.42 16.06 4.13
C ASP A 151 0.33 16.34 3.09
N ALA A 152 0.74 16.44 1.83
CA ALA A 152 -0.14 16.71 0.70
C ALA A 152 -0.73 15.42 0.08
N ALA A 153 -0.27 14.24 0.48
CA ALA A 153 -0.68 12.95 -0.08
C ALA A 153 -1.88 12.33 0.66
N VAL A 154 -2.27 12.88 1.80
CA VAL A 154 -3.38 12.35 2.61
C VAL A 154 -4.74 12.88 2.15
N ARG A 155 -5.81 12.18 2.55
CA ARG A 155 -7.18 12.55 2.22
C ARG A 155 -7.52 13.95 2.73
N GLY A 156 -8.11 14.77 1.87
CA GLY A 156 -8.49 16.17 2.16
C GLY A 156 -7.36 17.17 1.93
N SER A 157 -6.17 16.70 1.56
CA SER A 157 -5.08 17.52 1.05
C SER A 157 -5.06 17.49 -0.48
N SER A 158 -4.33 18.43 -1.11
CA SER A 158 -4.12 18.43 -2.55
C SER A 158 -2.74 18.96 -2.90
N ALA A 159 -2.14 18.39 -3.95
CA ALA A 159 -0.86 18.86 -4.48
C ALA A 159 -0.93 20.33 -4.94
N LEU A 160 -2.06 20.76 -5.52
CA LEU A 160 -2.27 22.15 -5.91
C LEU A 160 -2.23 23.08 -4.69
N ARG A 161 -2.93 22.74 -3.60
CA ARG A 161 -2.88 23.52 -2.36
C ARG A 161 -1.47 23.61 -1.80
N ALA A 162 -0.73 22.49 -1.79
CA ALA A 162 0.65 22.45 -1.35
C ALA A 162 1.54 23.37 -2.20
N ALA A 163 1.40 23.31 -3.53
CA ALA A 163 2.13 24.18 -4.45
C ALA A 163 1.82 25.66 -4.21
N ILE A 164 0.54 26.04 -4.09
CA ILE A 164 0.13 27.41 -3.81
C ILE A 164 0.71 27.92 -2.49
N LEU A 165 0.58 27.16 -1.40
CA LEU A 165 1.12 27.54 -0.10
C LEU A 165 2.65 27.69 -0.13
N THR A 166 3.32 26.82 -0.87
CA THR A 166 4.76 26.87 -1.05
C THR A 166 5.17 28.13 -1.83
N THR A 167 4.50 28.43 -2.92
CA THR A 167 4.76 29.65 -3.73
C THR A 167 4.48 30.91 -2.93
N PHE A 168 3.35 30.94 -2.20
CA PHE A 168 3.01 32.06 -1.34
C PHE A 168 4.06 32.30 -0.25
N GLY A 169 4.57 31.22 0.37
CA GLY A 169 5.67 31.30 1.32
C GLY A 169 6.94 31.93 0.73
N ASP A 170 7.25 31.63 -0.55
CA ASP A 170 8.38 32.23 -1.26
C ASP A 170 8.20 33.72 -1.49
N GLU A 171 7.01 34.13 -1.94
CA GLU A 171 6.70 35.53 -2.17
C GLU A 171 6.79 36.35 -0.86
N VAL A 172 6.28 35.81 0.25
CA VAL A 172 6.39 36.44 1.57
C VAL A 172 7.83 36.58 2.00
N ALA A 173 8.64 35.52 1.84
CA ALA A 173 10.06 35.56 2.19
C ALA A 173 10.83 36.58 1.36
N GLN A 174 10.59 36.60 0.05
CA GLN A 174 11.20 37.57 -0.86
C GLN A 174 10.81 39.01 -0.49
N TYR A 175 9.53 39.27 -0.20
CA TYR A 175 9.04 40.58 0.25
C TYR A 175 9.69 41.00 1.59
N SER A 176 9.95 40.04 2.47
CA SER A 176 10.60 40.25 3.77
C SER A 176 12.14 40.33 3.68
N GLY A 177 12.72 40.27 2.49
CA GLY A 177 14.18 40.29 2.28
C GLY A 177 14.89 39.03 2.77
N GLN A 178 14.18 37.92 2.90
CA GLN A 178 14.76 36.62 3.30
C GLN A 178 15.19 35.82 2.06
N GLU A 179 16.35 35.20 2.14
CA GLU A 179 16.79 34.23 1.13
C GLU A 179 16.17 32.85 1.42
N VAL A 180 15.58 32.24 0.39
CA VAL A 180 14.96 30.90 0.49
C VAL A 180 15.58 29.98 -0.55
N ALA A 181 16.04 28.80 -0.09
CA ALA A 181 16.44 27.71 -0.98
C ALA A 181 15.45 26.54 -0.83
N LYS A 182 15.03 25.96 -1.95
CA LYS A 182 14.16 24.78 -1.99
C LYS A 182 14.86 23.63 -2.68
N ILE A 183 14.78 22.46 -2.06
CA ILE A 183 15.27 21.22 -2.63
C ILE A 183 14.04 20.32 -2.90
N LEU A 184 13.83 19.98 -4.17
CA LEU A 184 12.82 19.01 -4.59
C LEU A 184 13.49 17.65 -4.76
N TRP A 185 13.06 16.68 -3.98
CA TRP A 185 13.56 15.32 -4.07
C TRP A 185 12.62 14.50 -4.94
N ASP A 186 13.14 13.89 -5.99
CA ASP A 186 12.45 12.92 -6.82
C ASP A 186 13.28 11.63 -6.86
N TYR A 187 12.71 10.53 -6.39
CA TYR A 187 13.37 9.24 -6.35
C TYR A 187 12.99 8.41 -7.57
N GLU A 188 13.98 8.04 -8.36
CA GLU A 188 13.75 7.15 -9.49
C GLU A 188 13.13 5.83 -9.00
N LYS A 189 11.98 5.47 -9.59
CA LYS A 189 11.26 4.20 -9.31
C LYS A 189 10.92 3.99 -7.83
N PHE A 190 10.63 5.04 -7.10
CA PHE A 190 10.32 4.96 -5.66
C PHE A 190 9.12 4.09 -5.34
N TYR A 191 8.13 4.00 -6.24
CA TYR A 191 6.92 3.18 -6.08
C TYR A 191 6.90 1.93 -6.96
N ASP A 192 7.95 1.67 -7.71
CA ASP A 192 8.02 0.54 -8.67
C ASP A 192 8.60 -0.71 -8.01
#